data_0b18c51ec99fd40ef4b831369ee355bd
#
_entry.id   0b18c51ec99fd40ef4b831369ee355bd
#
_cell.length_a   1.000
_cell.length_b   1.000
_cell.length_c   1.000
_cell.angle_alpha   90.00
_cell.angle_beta   90.00
_cell.angle_gamma   90.00
#
_symmetry.space_group_name_H-M   'P 1'
#
loop_
_entity.id
_entity.type
_entity.pdbx_description
1 polymer ?
#
loop_
_entity_poly.entity_id
_entity_poly.type
_entity_poly.pdbx_seq_one_letter_code
_entity_poly.pdbx_strand_id
1 'polypeptide(L)'
;MGDSVACGIMMKNISICPEMPYKDSKTLLVTVYSIVFAIGLPANCLTSVLTFVQIQRNKVIAIYIFSLSLCELMYLSTLPLWIIYVQDEHHWKMGLSACRVTGFIFFCNIYISILLLCCISVDRYVALVYALESRGKRGQRKAILIVCFLFAMVAIIHSPVFSMEDNPPDVNNMTCFETFPLDTKLASFNFARFLFGFAIPFTILIFTNYKIFQSTKTSTSLSCRQKAKVKYLAIAIIVIFLICFAPYHVVLVIRSIYFMLHQSCSCPFERDIYSVFTVFLCLSTANSIADPIIYVLVSENVRKDFYRNVRRWRLNSSRLNSSINHRTESGKLKMEKESQEGVLREENKKVPNSSHIQKTCDSGKDQADGS
;
A
#
# COMPACT_ATOMS: atom_id res chain seq x y z
N MET A 1 -20.75 -38.63 13.88
CA MET A 1 -21.12 -39.09 15.26
C MET A 1 -19.89 -39.40 16.15
N GLY A 2 -18.74 -39.74 15.55
CA GLY A 2 -17.50 -39.99 16.31
C GLY A 2 -16.82 -38.75 16.89
N ASP A 3 -16.84 -37.67 16.15
CA ASP A 3 -16.13 -36.43 16.52
C ASP A 3 -16.76 -35.64 17.67
N SER A 4 -18.10 -35.71 17.82
CA SER A 4 -18.82 -35.08 18.92
C SER A 4 -18.55 -35.76 20.27
N VAL A 5 -18.31 -37.07 20.26
CA VAL A 5 -18.02 -37.87 21.49
C VAL A 5 -16.59 -37.62 21.95
N ALA A 6 -15.63 -37.52 21.01
CA ALA A 6 -14.23 -37.19 21.31
C ALA A 6 -14.08 -35.79 21.91
N CYS A 7 -14.81 -34.80 21.40
CA CYS A 7 -14.83 -33.46 21.93
C CYS A 7 -15.44 -33.36 23.33
N GLY A 8 -16.54 -34.11 23.58
CA GLY A 8 -17.20 -34.14 24.89
C GLY A 8 -16.34 -34.75 26.02
N ILE A 9 -15.45 -35.68 25.68
CA ILE A 9 -14.52 -36.31 26.63
C ILE A 9 -13.32 -35.42 26.95
N MET A 10 -12.80 -34.66 25.96
CA MET A 10 -11.74 -33.69 26.17
C MET A 10 -12.16 -32.49 27.05
N MET A 11 -13.45 -32.15 27.08
CA MET A 11 -13.96 -30.97 27.79
C MET A 11 -14.03 -31.10 29.31
N LYS A 12 -13.86 -32.27 29.89
CA LYS A 12 -13.96 -32.40 31.34
C LYS A 12 -12.77 -31.84 32.12
N ASN A 13 -11.65 -31.47 31.44
CA ASN A 13 -10.44 -31.09 32.14
C ASN A 13 -9.66 -29.85 31.60
N ILE A 14 -9.94 -29.26 30.41
CA ILE A 14 -9.13 -28.11 29.95
C ILE A 14 -9.97 -27.20 29.04
N SER A 15 -10.28 -25.98 29.52
CA SER A 15 -10.93 -24.91 28.77
C SER A 15 -9.94 -24.06 27.92
N ILE A 16 -8.79 -24.60 27.54
CA ILE A 16 -7.75 -23.84 26.86
C ILE A 16 -7.54 -24.44 25.46
N CYS A 17 -7.70 -23.61 24.43
CA CYS A 17 -7.29 -23.98 23.08
C CYS A 17 -5.78 -24.26 23.03
N PRO A 18 -5.30 -25.25 22.23
CA PRO A 18 -3.88 -25.48 22.05
C PRO A 18 -3.20 -24.21 21.50
N GLU A 19 -1.88 -24.10 21.75
CA GLU A 19 -1.09 -22.96 21.25
C GLU A 19 -1.29 -22.74 19.75
N MET A 20 -1.50 -21.46 19.40
CA MET A 20 -1.67 -21.05 18.00
C MET A 20 -0.33 -21.10 17.25
N PRO A 21 -0.34 -21.35 15.93
CA PRO A 21 0.88 -21.47 15.14
C PRO A 21 1.48 -20.09 14.78
N TYR A 22 1.85 -19.29 15.80
CA TYR A 22 2.36 -17.92 15.62
C TYR A 22 3.62 -17.82 14.75
N LYS A 23 4.43 -18.90 14.73
CA LYS A 23 5.70 -18.92 13.99
C LYS A 23 5.52 -19.06 12.48
N ASP A 24 4.47 -19.73 12.05
CA ASP A 24 4.29 -20.13 10.64
C ASP A 24 4.20 -18.92 9.70
N SER A 25 3.49 -17.88 10.09
CA SER A 25 3.28 -16.67 9.29
C SER A 25 4.17 -15.49 9.69
N LYS A 26 4.96 -15.60 10.78
CA LYS A 26 5.75 -14.51 11.37
C LYS A 26 6.59 -13.73 10.35
N THR A 27 7.44 -14.43 9.60
CA THR A 27 8.34 -13.79 8.62
C THR A 27 7.56 -13.06 7.53
N LEU A 28 6.48 -13.68 7.03
CA LEU A 28 5.62 -13.09 6.00
C LEU A 28 4.95 -11.81 6.53
N LEU A 29 4.34 -11.87 7.72
CA LEU A 29 3.64 -10.74 8.33
C LEU A 29 4.59 -9.56 8.58
N VAL A 30 5.74 -9.80 9.20
CA VAL A 30 6.75 -8.76 9.46
C VAL A 30 7.24 -8.12 8.15
N THR A 31 7.50 -8.95 7.13
CA THR A 31 7.96 -8.46 5.82
C THR A 31 6.89 -7.58 5.16
N VAL A 32 5.63 -8.04 5.11
CA VAL A 32 4.54 -7.28 4.49
C VAL A 32 4.28 -5.97 5.26
N TYR A 33 4.19 -6.01 6.58
CA TYR A 33 4.00 -4.80 7.39
C TYR A 33 5.14 -3.80 7.21
N SER A 34 6.39 -4.26 7.14
CA SER A 34 7.55 -3.39 6.91
C SER A 34 7.51 -2.73 5.52
N ILE A 35 7.13 -3.46 4.48
CA ILE A 35 6.94 -2.93 3.12
C ILE A 35 5.79 -1.92 3.09
N VAL A 36 4.65 -2.27 3.72
CA VAL A 36 3.48 -1.39 3.82
C VAL A 36 3.85 -0.09 4.53
N PHE A 37 4.58 -0.16 5.62
CA PHE A 37 5.05 1.04 6.34
C PHE A 37 6.01 1.89 5.49
N ALA A 38 7.05 1.27 4.93
CA ALA A 38 8.10 1.99 4.20
C ALA A 38 7.58 2.69 2.92
N ILE A 39 6.63 2.08 2.22
CA ILE A 39 6.06 2.63 0.98
C ILE A 39 4.79 3.44 1.29
N GLY A 40 3.91 2.93 2.15
CA GLY A 40 2.62 3.55 2.45
C GLY A 40 2.75 4.90 3.13
N LEU A 41 3.67 5.04 4.09
CA LEU A 41 3.83 6.29 4.83
C LEU A 41 4.19 7.49 3.91
N PRO A 42 5.27 7.46 3.12
CA PRO A 42 5.59 8.57 2.24
C PRO A 42 4.54 8.79 1.14
N ALA A 43 3.94 7.73 0.62
CA ALA A 43 2.92 7.83 -0.42
C ALA A 43 1.64 8.51 0.08
N ASN A 44 1.16 8.18 1.29
CA ASN A 44 -0.01 8.82 1.88
C ASN A 44 0.28 10.23 2.38
N CYS A 45 1.48 10.53 2.88
CA CYS A 45 1.90 11.90 3.17
C CYS A 45 1.82 12.77 1.91
N LEU A 46 2.40 12.32 0.81
CA LEU A 46 2.35 13.04 -0.47
C LEU A 46 0.91 13.20 -0.97
N THR A 47 0.10 12.14 -0.91
CA THR A 47 -1.31 12.18 -1.32
C THR A 47 -2.11 13.17 -0.49
N SER A 48 -1.90 13.22 0.83
CA SER A 48 -2.56 14.18 1.72
C SER A 48 -2.25 15.62 1.34
N VAL A 49 -0.99 15.96 1.13
CA VAL A 49 -0.58 17.33 0.73
C VAL A 49 -1.19 17.71 -0.61
N LEU A 50 -1.10 16.82 -1.61
CA LEU A 50 -1.58 17.12 -2.96
C LEU A 50 -3.11 17.20 -3.04
N THR A 51 -3.83 16.38 -2.27
CA THR A 51 -5.30 16.43 -2.21
C THR A 51 -5.79 17.64 -1.43
N PHE A 52 -5.08 18.06 -0.38
CA PHE A 52 -5.39 19.29 0.34
C PHE A 52 -5.38 20.51 -0.59
N VAL A 53 -4.36 20.64 -1.45
CA VAL A 53 -4.33 21.71 -2.47
C VAL A 53 -5.51 21.61 -3.45
N GLN A 54 -5.98 20.39 -3.78
CA GLN A 54 -7.14 20.22 -4.65
C GLN A 54 -8.48 20.56 -3.95
N ILE A 55 -8.57 20.35 -2.63
CA ILE A 55 -9.71 20.79 -1.84
C ILE A 55 -9.85 22.31 -1.91
N GLN A 56 -8.75 23.04 -1.77
CA GLN A 56 -8.74 24.50 -1.94
C GLN A 56 -9.22 24.96 -3.35
N ARG A 57 -9.07 24.09 -4.35
CA ARG A 57 -9.57 24.30 -5.72
C ARG A 57 -11.00 23.77 -5.95
N ASN A 58 -11.76 23.57 -4.89
CA ASN A 58 -13.16 23.13 -4.92
C ASN A 58 -13.40 21.77 -5.61
N LYS A 59 -12.42 20.83 -5.52
CA LYS A 59 -12.57 19.47 -6.06
C LYS A 59 -13.17 18.54 -5.00
N VAL A 60 -14.45 18.20 -5.13
CA VAL A 60 -15.19 17.37 -4.15
C VAL A 60 -14.52 16.00 -3.91
N ILE A 61 -14.11 15.30 -4.97
CA ILE A 61 -13.47 13.99 -4.83
C ILE A 61 -12.18 14.02 -4.01
N ALA A 62 -11.50 15.17 -3.98
CA ALA A 62 -10.28 15.34 -3.21
C ALA A 62 -10.54 15.24 -1.69
N ILE A 63 -11.75 15.52 -1.22
CA ILE A 63 -12.15 15.37 0.18
C ILE A 63 -12.12 13.90 0.58
N TYR A 64 -12.72 13.02 -0.22
CA TYR A 64 -12.74 11.58 0.07
C TYR A 64 -11.33 10.97 0.04
N ILE A 65 -10.49 11.35 -0.96
CA ILE A 65 -9.13 10.83 -1.06
C ILE A 65 -8.23 11.38 0.05
N PHE A 66 -8.42 12.65 0.45
CA PHE A 66 -7.72 13.25 1.59
C PHE A 66 -8.05 12.53 2.89
N SER A 67 -9.35 12.29 3.13
CA SER A 67 -9.82 11.58 4.32
C SER A 67 -9.32 10.14 4.36
N LEU A 68 -9.25 9.47 3.19
CA LEU A 68 -8.68 8.14 3.04
C LEU A 68 -7.19 8.15 3.43
N SER A 69 -6.39 9.05 2.84
CA SER A 69 -4.96 9.12 3.18
C SER A 69 -4.69 9.52 4.63
N LEU A 70 -5.54 10.34 5.26
CA LEU A 70 -5.41 10.62 6.70
C LEU A 70 -5.69 9.38 7.56
N CYS A 71 -6.73 8.61 7.21
CA CYS A 71 -7.04 7.34 7.89
C CYS A 71 -5.86 6.36 7.77
N GLU A 72 -5.28 6.23 6.56
CA GLU A 72 -4.09 5.41 6.34
C GLU A 72 -2.88 5.89 7.15
N LEU A 73 -2.63 7.18 7.23
CA LEU A 73 -1.54 7.74 8.05
C LEU A 73 -1.72 7.44 9.54
N MET A 74 -2.94 7.51 10.06
CA MET A 74 -3.24 7.12 11.45
C MET A 74 -2.92 5.64 11.67
N TYR A 75 -3.34 4.75 10.78
CA TYR A 75 -3.03 3.33 10.85
C TYR A 75 -1.52 3.07 10.73
N LEU A 76 -0.87 3.63 9.73
CA LEU A 76 0.57 3.47 9.49
C LEU A 76 1.41 3.93 10.68
N SER A 77 0.97 4.92 11.45
CA SER A 77 1.65 5.35 12.68
C SER A 77 1.66 4.28 13.77
N THR A 78 0.68 3.37 13.77
CA THR A 78 0.58 2.25 14.73
C THR A 78 1.31 0.98 14.23
N LEU A 79 1.64 0.90 12.95
CA LEU A 79 2.18 -0.31 12.32
C LEU A 79 3.51 -0.80 12.92
N PRO A 80 4.45 0.08 13.36
CA PRO A 80 5.65 -0.37 14.07
C PRO A 80 5.34 -1.20 15.33
N LEU A 81 4.24 -0.90 16.05
CA LEU A 81 3.82 -1.66 17.23
C LEU A 81 3.33 -3.06 16.84
N TRP A 82 2.62 -3.18 15.72
CA TRP A 82 2.20 -4.47 15.18
C TRP A 82 3.38 -5.31 14.69
N ILE A 83 4.41 -4.68 14.10
CA ILE A 83 5.65 -5.37 13.69
C ILE A 83 6.35 -5.96 14.92
N ILE A 84 6.50 -5.18 16.00
CA ILE A 84 7.11 -5.64 17.25
C ILE A 84 6.30 -6.80 17.85
N TYR A 85 4.96 -6.68 17.89
CA TYR A 85 4.05 -7.70 18.39
C TYR A 85 4.21 -9.04 17.66
N VAL A 86 4.24 -9.02 16.33
CA VAL A 86 4.45 -10.23 15.51
C VAL A 86 5.86 -10.78 15.67
N GLN A 87 6.89 -9.91 15.76
CA GLN A 87 8.28 -10.34 16.02
C GLN A 87 8.43 -11.05 17.37
N ASP A 88 7.64 -10.64 18.35
CA ASP A 88 7.65 -11.19 19.72
C ASP A 88 6.65 -12.36 19.90
N GLU A 89 6.34 -13.06 18.81
CA GLU A 89 5.45 -14.23 18.78
C GLU A 89 4.08 -13.95 19.41
N HIS A 90 3.51 -12.79 19.07
CA HIS A 90 2.21 -12.31 19.55
C HIS A 90 2.15 -12.03 21.07
N HIS A 91 3.30 -11.69 21.67
CA HIS A 91 3.36 -11.17 23.05
C HIS A 91 3.29 -9.65 23.04
N TRP A 92 2.18 -9.11 23.59
CA TRP A 92 1.98 -7.66 23.66
C TRP A 92 2.55 -7.08 24.96
N LYS A 93 3.66 -6.35 24.86
CA LYS A 93 4.36 -5.76 26.02
C LYS A 93 4.10 -4.28 26.24
N MET A 94 3.28 -3.64 25.39
CA MET A 94 3.11 -2.17 25.39
C MET A 94 1.91 -1.69 26.23
N GLY A 95 1.33 -2.58 27.03
CA GLY A 95 0.20 -2.28 27.92
C GLY A 95 -1.16 -2.32 27.23
N LEU A 96 -2.20 -2.54 28.03
CA LEU A 96 -3.58 -2.76 27.56
C LEU A 96 -4.15 -1.56 26.79
N SER A 97 -3.90 -0.34 27.28
CA SER A 97 -4.39 0.89 26.62
C SER A 97 -3.83 1.03 25.21
N ALA A 98 -2.54 0.74 25.00
CA ALA A 98 -1.93 0.78 23.67
C ALA A 98 -2.51 -0.32 22.77
N CYS A 99 -2.78 -1.52 23.26
CA CYS A 99 -3.46 -2.58 22.51
C CYS A 99 -4.85 -2.11 22.04
N ARG A 100 -5.67 -1.61 22.95
CA ARG A 100 -7.03 -1.12 22.64
C ARG A 100 -7.04 0.00 21.61
N VAL A 101 -6.15 0.98 21.75
CA VAL A 101 -6.04 2.11 20.79
C VAL A 101 -5.56 1.64 19.43
N THR A 102 -4.51 0.84 19.37
CA THR A 102 -3.96 0.37 18.09
C THR A 102 -4.91 -0.56 17.35
N GLY A 103 -5.61 -1.45 18.07
CA GLY A 103 -6.62 -2.30 17.47
C GLY A 103 -7.86 -1.53 17.03
N PHE A 104 -8.31 -0.53 17.80
CA PHE A 104 -9.37 0.37 17.39
C PHE A 104 -9.04 1.09 16.08
N ILE A 105 -7.83 1.66 15.98
CA ILE A 105 -7.34 2.33 14.76
C ILE A 105 -7.29 1.33 13.60
N PHE A 106 -6.77 0.13 13.82
CA PHE A 106 -6.66 -0.92 12.82
C PHE A 106 -8.02 -1.28 12.20
N PHE A 107 -9.01 -1.59 13.02
CA PHE A 107 -10.35 -1.94 12.53
C PHE A 107 -11.09 -0.74 11.93
N CYS A 108 -10.99 0.43 12.53
CA CYS A 108 -11.55 1.65 11.94
C CYS A 108 -10.96 1.93 10.55
N ASN A 109 -9.66 1.75 10.36
CA ASN A 109 -9.01 1.92 9.06
C ASN A 109 -9.65 1.03 8.00
N ILE A 110 -9.80 -0.28 8.24
CA ILE A 110 -10.40 -1.21 7.27
C ILE A 110 -11.79 -0.72 6.81
N TYR A 111 -12.68 -0.40 7.76
CA TYR A 111 -14.07 -0.08 7.41
C TYR A 111 -14.25 1.34 6.86
N ILE A 112 -13.48 2.31 7.35
CA ILE A 112 -13.46 3.66 6.78
C ILE A 112 -12.95 3.62 5.35
N SER A 113 -11.89 2.88 5.06
CA SER A 113 -11.32 2.74 3.71
C SER A 113 -12.33 2.11 2.75
N ILE A 114 -13.00 1.02 3.14
CA ILE A 114 -14.07 0.40 2.34
C ILE A 114 -15.18 1.42 2.00
N LEU A 115 -15.67 2.15 3.00
CA LEU A 115 -16.76 3.10 2.83
C LEU A 115 -16.35 4.32 2.00
N LEU A 116 -15.13 4.82 2.17
CA LEU A 116 -14.61 5.92 1.36
C LEU A 116 -14.39 5.51 -0.10
N LEU A 117 -13.94 4.28 -0.39
CA LEU A 117 -13.87 3.74 -1.75
C LEU A 117 -15.27 3.68 -2.40
N CYS A 118 -16.30 3.31 -1.64
CA CYS A 118 -17.68 3.38 -2.10
C CYS A 118 -18.10 4.82 -2.39
N CYS A 119 -17.79 5.78 -1.51
CA CYS A 119 -18.08 7.19 -1.74
C CYS A 119 -17.42 7.73 -3.00
N ILE A 120 -16.15 7.37 -3.24
CA ILE A 120 -15.42 7.73 -4.47
C ILE A 120 -16.14 7.16 -5.71
N SER A 121 -16.56 5.90 -5.66
CA SER A 121 -17.28 5.24 -6.75
C SER A 121 -18.64 5.90 -7.01
N VAL A 122 -19.43 6.15 -5.95
CA VAL A 122 -20.72 6.85 -6.03
C VAL A 122 -20.55 8.28 -6.56
N ASP A 123 -19.55 9.03 -6.09
CA ASP A 123 -19.27 10.39 -6.57
C ASP A 123 -18.95 10.38 -8.07
N ARG A 124 -18.20 9.38 -8.56
CA ARG A 124 -17.90 9.23 -9.99
C ARG A 124 -19.13 8.83 -10.78
N TYR A 125 -19.94 7.92 -10.25
CA TYR A 125 -21.22 7.53 -10.85
C TYR A 125 -22.16 8.74 -11.03
N VAL A 126 -22.40 9.48 -9.96
CA VAL A 126 -23.25 10.68 -10.00
C VAL A 126 -22.69 11.75 -10.95
N ALA A 127 -21.37 11.96 -10.94
CA ALA A 127 -20.73 12.94 -11.81
C ALA A 127 -20.83 12.60 -13.29
N LEU A 128 -20.96 11.32 -13.63
CA LEU A 128 -20.92 10.83 -15.00
C LEU A 128 -22.33 10.60 -15.57
N VAL A 129 -23.17 9.88 -14.80
CA VAL A 129 -24.50 9.48 -15.26
C VAL A 129 -25.51 10.63 -15.10
N TYR A 130 -25.40 11.39 -14.02
CA TYR A 130 -26.30 12.53 -13.70
C TYR A 130 -25.57 13.87 -13.84
N ALA A 131 -24.76 14.03 -14.89
CA ALA A 131 -23.88 15.19 -15.07
C ALA A 131 -24.64 16.53 -15.04
N LEU A 132 -25.81 16.62 -15.67
CA LEU A 132 -26.66 17.83 -15.74
C LEU A 132 -27.39 18.06 -14.40
N GLU A 133 -28.02 17.04 -13.86
CA GLU A 133 -28.88 17.12 -12.69
C GLU A 133 -28.04 17.33 -11.40
N SER A 134 -26.81 16.85 -11.37
CA SER A 134 -25.89 16.99 -10.24
C SER A 134 -25.13 18.31 -10.23
N ARG A 135 -25.24 19.10 -11.32
CA ARG A 135 -24.57 20.40 -11.43
C ARG A 135 -25.14 21.37 -10.39
N GLY A 136 -24.28 21.88 -9.51
CA GLY A 136 -24.67 22.72 -8.37
C GLY A 136 -25.15 21.98 -7.12
N LYS A 137 -25.53 20.69 -7.18
CA LYS A 137 -25.95 19.89 -6.02
C LYS A 137 -24.76 19.20 -5.32
N ARG A 138 -23.65 19.00 -6.02
CA ARG A 138 -22.41 18.40 -5.50
C ARG A 138 -21.54 19.51 -4.88
N GLY A 139 -21.59 19.62 -3.57
CA GLY A 139 -20.83 20.62 -2.80
C GLY A 139 -19.85 19.98 -1.83
N GLN A 140 -18.75 20.66 -1.54
CA GLN A 140 -17.76 20.24 -0.55
C GLN A 140 -18.38 20.02 0.83
N ARG A 141 -19.31 20.91 1.25
CA ARG A 141 -19.97 20.79 2.55
C ARG A 141 -20.68 19.43 2.71
N LYS A 142 -21.38 18.95 1.67
CA LYS A 142 -22.03 17.64 1.71
C LYS A 142 -21.01 16.50 1.81
N ALA A 143 -19.91 16.57 1.05
CA ALA A 143 -18.85 15.58 1.13
C ALA A 143 -18.19 15.51 2.51
N ILE A 144 -17.92 16.67 3.12
CA ILE A 144 -17.38 16.75 4.48
C ILE A 144 -18.36 16.15 5.48
N LEU A 145 -19.66 16.49 5.40
CA LEU A 145 -20.67 15.92 6.28
C LEU A 145 -20.77 14.40 6.15
N ILE A 146 -20.71 13.87 4.91
CA ILE A 146 -20.69 12.41 4.68
C ILE A 146 -19.46 11.78 5.33
N VAL A 147 -18.28 12.36 5.13
CA VAL A 147 -17.04 11.85 5.74
C VAL A 147 -17.13 11.87 7.26
N CYS A 148 -17.52 12.99 7.86
CA CYS A 148 -17.66 13.11 9.32
C CYS A 148 -18.67 12.07 9.86
N PHE A 149 -19.79 11.87 9.17
CA PHE A 149 -20.78 10.87 9.53
C PHE A 149 -20.20 9.45 9.48
N LEU A 150 -19.47 9.09 8.42
CA LEU A 150 -18.85 7.77 8.27
C LEU A 150 -17.81 7.51 9.36
N PHE A 151 -16.92 8.49 9.65
CA PHE A 151 -15.94 8.36 10.73
C PHE A 151 -16.60 8.19 12.10
N ALA A 152 -17.61 9.01 12.40
CA ALA A 152 -18.35 8.91 13.67
C ALA A 152 -19.07 7.55 13.78
N MET A 153 -19.75 7.11 12.73
CA MET A 153 -20.46 5.83 12.70
C MET A 153 -19.52 4.65 12.93
N VAL A 154 -18.40 4.59 12.20
CA VAL A 154 -17.42 3.50 12.34
C VAL A 154 -16.76 3.54 13.71
N ALA A 155 -16.42 4.73 14.25
CA ALA A 155 -15.85 4.89 15.57
C ALA A 155 -16.81 4.40 16.67
N ILE A 156 -18.10 4.74 16.59
CA ILE A 156 -19.12 4.28 17.53
C ILE A 156 -19.28 2.76 17.46
N ILE A 157 -19.36 2.17 16.26
CA ILE A 157 -19.53 0.71 16.09
C ILE A 157 -18.34 -0.06 16.69
N HIS A 158 -17.11 0.47 16.60
CA HIS A 158 -15.90 -0.19 17.10
C HIS A 158 -15.52 0.25 18.53
N SER A 159 -16.22 1.22 19.13
CA SER A 159 -15.94 1.69 20.51
C SER A 159 -16.10 0.61 21.60
N PRO A 160 -16.92 -0.47 21.44
CA PRO A 160 -17.01 -1.51 22.47
C PRO A 160 -15.65 -2.18 22.80
N VAL A 161 -14.68 -2.06 21.92
CA VAL A 161 -13.31 -2.52 22.18
C VAL A 161 -12.69 -1.93 23.46
N PHE A 162 -13.09 -0.71 23.84
CA PHE A 162 -12.62 -0.07 25.06
C PHE A 162 -13.30 -0.58 26.34
N SER A 163 -14.46 -1.25 26.19
CA SER A 163 -15.28 -1.78 27.29
C SER A 163 -15.13 -3.30 27.46
N MET A 164 -14.36 -3.97 26.59
CA MET A 164 -14.10 -5.39 26.76
C MET A 164 -13.29 -5.59 28.04
N GLU A 165 -13.90 -6.23 29.02
CA GLU A 165 -13.20 -6.73 30.21
C GLU A 165 -12.32 -7.88 29.75
N ASP A 166 -11.04 -7.64 29.68
CA ASP A 166 -10.08 -8.73 29.59
C ASP A 166 -10.06 -9.36 30.97
N ASN A 167 -10.55 -10.60 31.10
CA ASN A 167 -10.14 -11.45 32.22
C ASN A 167 -8.61 -11.37 32.23
N PRO A 168 -7.97 -11.01 33.37
CA PRO A 168 -6.54 -10.85 33.39
C PRO A 168 -5.91 -12.21 33.04
N PRO A 169 -5.40 -12.41 31.83
CA PRO A 169 -4.52 -13.53 31.58
C PRO A 169 -3.27 -13.26 32.40
N ASP A 170 -2.57 -14.30 32.75
CA ASP A 170 -1.24 -14.18 33.32
C ASP A 170 -0.47 -13.07 32.61
N VAL A 171 0.07 -12.13 33.36
CA VAL A 171 0.75 -10.93 32.88
C VAL A 171 1.83 -11.25 31.80
N ASN A 172 2.23 -12.51 31.71
CA ASN A 172 3.26 -13.00 30.80
C ASN A 172 2.75 -13.48 29.41
N ASN A 173 1.42 -13.61 29.20
CA ASN A 173 0.86 -14.15 27.94
C ASN A 173 -0.24 -13.24 27.35
N MET A 174 -0.06 -11.92 27.40
CA MET A 174 -1.05 -10.98 26.88
C MET A 174 -0.96 -10.91 25.34
N THR A 175 -1.94 -11.51 24.65
CA THR A 175 -2.18 -11.26 23.22
C THR A 175 -3.00 -9.98 23.02
N CYS A 176 -2.93 -9.36 21.84
CA CYS A 176 -3.69 -8.16 21.53
C CYS A 176 -4.76 -8.45 20.47
N PHE A 177 -6.03 -8.34 20.81
CA PHE A 177 -7.18 -8.61 19.92
C PHE A 177 -7.31 -10.04 19.40
N GLU A 178 -6.70 -10.99 20.05
CA GLU A 178 -6.83 -12.40 19.72
C GLU A 178 -7.72 -13.11 20.71
N THR A 179 -8.97 -13.40 20.31
CA THR A 179 -9.93 -14.16 21.10
C THR A 179 -10.05 -15.57 20.52
N PHE A 180 -9.60 -16.57 21.28
CA PHE A 180 -9.67 -17.97 20.93
C PHE A 180 -10.17 -18.80 22.12
N PRO A 181 -11.20 -19.61 21.92
CA PRO A 181 -12.11 -19.64 20.78
C PRO A 181 -12.95 -18.37 20.71
N LEU A 182 -13.61 -18.15 19.55
CA LEU A 182 -14.60 -17.07 19.44
C LEU A 182 -15.68 -17.23 20.53
N ASP A 183 -16.26 -16.09 20.94
CA ASP A 183 -17.49 -16.07 21.71
C ASP A 183 -18.72 -15.79 20.83
N THR A 184 -19.91 -16.02 21.35
CA THR A 184 -21.17 -15.82 20.62
C THR A 184 -21.39 -14.32 20.27
N LYS A 185 -20.95 -13.40 21.14
CA LYS A 185 -21.08 -11.95 20.89
C LYS A 185 -20.17 -11.53 19.75
N LEU A 186 -18.92 -11.98 19.77
CA LEU A 186 -17.94 -11.67 18.73
C LEU A 186 -18.31 -12.31 17.39
N ALA A 187 -18.81 -13.56 17.39
CA ALA A 187 -19.32 -14.22 16.18
C ALA A 187 -20.50 -13.44 15.57
N SER A 188 -21.47 -13.03 16.39
CA SER A 188 -22.59 -12.20 15.93
C SER A 188 -22.14 -10.85 15.40
N PHE A 189 -21.18 -10.21 16.07
CA PHE A 189 -20.58 -8.96 15.60
C PHE A 189 -19.85 -9.12 14.28
N ASN A 190 -19.16 -10.24 14.05
CA ASN A 190 -18.50 -10.55 12.78
C ASN A 190 -19.49 -10.71 11.61
N PHE A 191 -20.68 -11.29 11.85
CA PHE A 191 -21.75 -11.29 10.82
C PHE A 191 -22.22 -9.87 10.48
N ALA A 192 -22.40 -9.01 11.47
CA ALA A 192 -22.74 -7.60 11.24
C ALA A 192 -21.62 -6.88 10.46
N ARG A 193 -20.36 -7.09 10.83
CA ARG A 193 -19.18 -6.56 10.12
C ARG A 193 -19.14 -7.02 8.67
N PHE A 194 -19.41 -8.30 8.43
CA PHE A 194 -19.47 -8.81 7.05
C PHE A 194 -20.60 -8.18 6.26
N LEU A 195 -21.82 -8.14 6.81
CA LEU A 195 -22.99 -7.65 6.10
C LEU A 195 -22.88 -6.14 5.80
N PHE A 196 -22.69 -5.35 6.84
CA PHE A 196 -22.69 -3.88 6.74
C PHE A 196 -21.34 -3.30 6.34
N GLY A 197 -20.24 -3.94 6.73
CA GLY A 197 -18.88 -3.47 6.45
C GLY A 197 -18.32 -3.94 5.11
N PHE A 198 -18.86 -5.03 4.53
CA PHE A 198 -18.33 -5.62 3.31
C PHE A 198 -19.40 -5.88 2.25
N ALA A 199 -20.42 -6.71 2.51
CA ALA A 199 -21.34 -7.19 1.47
C ALA A 199 -22.18 -6.07 0.86
N ILE A 200 -22.76 -5.18 1.67
CA ILE A 200 -23.51 -4.03 1.21
C ILE A 200 -22.62 -3.04 0.45
N PRO A 201 -21.45 -2.58 0.99
CA PRO A 201 -20.50 -1.77 0.26
C PRO A 201 -20.07 -2.39 -1.08
N PHE A 202 -19.77 -3.69 -1.10
CA PHE A 202 -19.40 -4.39 -2.33
C PHE A 202 -20.50 -4.36 -3.39
N THR A 203 -21.76 -4.59 -2.98
CA THR A 203 -22.92 -4.52 -3.89
C THR A 203 -23.06 -3.12 -4.47
N ILE A 204 -22.94 -2.06 -3.64
CA ILE A 204 -22.99 -0.66 -4.10
C ILE A 204 -21.85 -0.40 -5.09
N LEU A 205 -20.65 -0.90 -4.81
CA LEU A 205 -19.47 -0.71 -5.63
C LEU A 205 -19.64 -1.38 -7.00
N ILE A 206 -20.10 -2.63 -7.05
CA ILE A 206 -20.38 -3.35 -8.31
C ILE A 206 -21.43 -2.62 -9.11
N PHE A 207 -22.56 -2.24 -8.48
CA PHE A 207 -23.64 -1.53 -9.18
C PHE A 207 -23.16 -0.20 -9.77
N THR A 208 -22.50 0.64 -8.99
CA THR A 208 -22.02 1.96 -9.45
C THR A 208 -21.00 1.83 -10.57
N ASN A 209 -20.06 0.91 -10.46
CA ASN A 209 -19.04 0.68 -11.48
C ASN A 209 -19.63 0.08 -12.76
N TYR A 210 -20.61 -0.84 -12.66
CA TYR A 210 -21.34 -1.34 -13.82
C TYR A 210 -22.02 -0.19 -14.59
N LYS A 211 -22.72 0.72 -13.89
CA LYS A 211 -23.34 1.90 -14.48
C LYS A 211 -22.32 2.88 -15.08
N ILE A 212 -21.17 3.06 -14.46
CA ILE A 212 -20.05 3.83 -15.00
C ILE A 212 -19.57 3.22 -16.33
N PHE A 213 -19.37 1.90 -16.40
CA PHE A 213 -18.97 1.22 -17.63
C PHE A 213 -20.01 1.37 -18.74
N GLN A 214 -21.29 1.21 -18.41
CA GLN A 214 -22.39 1.39 -19.35
C GLN A 214 -22.41 2.82 -19.91
N SER A 215 -22.38 3.83 -19.03
CA SER A 215 -22.41 5.24 -19.43
C SER A 215 -21.19 5.65 -20.26
N THR A 216 -19.99 5.12 -19.95
CA THR A 216 -18.79 5.42 -20.74
C THR A 216 -18.82 4.82 -22.14
N LYS A 217 -19.57 3.74 -22.39
CA LYS A 217 -19.76 3.17 -23.74
C LYS A 217 -20.63 4.09 -24.60
N THR A 218 -21.74 4.59 -24.06
CA THR A 218 -22.76 5.34 -24.78
C THR A 218 -22.51 6.85 -24.90
N SER A 219 -21.70 7.43 -23.95
CA SER A 219 -21.45 8.87 -23.95
C SER A 219 -20.64 9.32 -25.16
N THR A 220 -21.17 10.31 -25.88
CA THR A 220 -20.50 11.01 -26.99
C THR A 220 -19.73 12.25 -26.53
N SER A 221 -20.08 12.80 -25.35
CA SER A 221 -19.50 14.04 -24.82
C SER A 221 -18.13 13.85 -24.16
N LEU A 222 -17.75 12.62 -23.83
CA LEU A 222 -16.48 12.32 -23.19
C LEU A 222 -15.39 11.97 -24.21
N SER A 223 -14.22 12.59 -24.09
CA SER A 223 -13.07 12.19 -24.90
C SER A 223 -12.61 10.75 -24.56
N CYS A 224 -11.98 10.05 -25.53
CA CYS A 224 -11.45 8.69 -25.31
C CYS A 224 -10.54 8.62 -24.08
N ARG A 225 -9.74 9.66 -23.81
CA ARG A 225 -8.86 9.75 -22.64
C ARG A 225 -9.62 9.83 -21.32
N GLN A 226 -10.74 10.60 -21.29
CA GLN A 226 -11.59 10.70 -20.11
C GLN A 226 -12.32 9.39 -19.82
N LYS A 227 -12.86 8.73 -20.87
CA LYS A 227 -13.47 7.39 -20.76
C LYS A 227 -12.50 6.36 -20.19
N ALA A 228 -11.28 6.29 -20.72
CA ALA A 228 -10.25 5.38 -20.24
C ALA A 228 -9.91 5.63 -18.77
N LYS A 229 -9.75 6.89 -18.38
CA LYS A 229 -9.44 7.28 -17.00
C LYS A 229 -10.49 6.81 -16.00
N VAL A 230 -11.75 7.06 -16.29
CA VAL A 230 -12.87 6.65 -15.40
C VAL A 230 -12.94 5.12 -15.29
N LYS A 231 -12.72 4.41 -16.43
CA LYS A 231 -12.68 2.95 -16.44
C LYS A 231 -11.52 2.39 -15.59
N TYR A 232 -10.30 2.93 -15.74
CA TYR A 232 -9.15 2.48 -14.93
C TYR A 232 -9.37 2.74 -13.45
N LEU A 233 -9.97 3.88 -13.08
CA LEU A 233 -10.31 4.16 -11.68
C LEU A 233 -11.32 3.13 -11.15
N ALA A 234 -12.38 2.85 -11.90
CA ALA A 234 -13.39 1.86 -11.53
C ALA A 234 -12.80 0.46 -11.36
N ILE A 235 -11.93 0.04 -12.30
CA ILE A 235 -11.22 -1.24 -12.22
C ILE A 235 -10.29 -1.27 -11.00
N ALA A 236 -9.51 -0.22 -10.76
CA ALA A 236 -8.58 -0.16 -9.64
C ALA A 236 -9.30 -0.31 -8.29
N ILE A 237 -10.43 0.39 -8.10
CA ILE A 237 -11.23 0.28 -6.88
C ILE A 237 -11.74 -1.16 -6.69
N ILE A 238 -12.27 -1.81 -7.74
CA ILE A 238 -12.75 -3.21 -7.67
C ILE A 238 -11.59 -4.16 -7.33
N VAL A 239 -10.44 -3.98 -7.97
CA VAL A 239 -9.25 -4.83 -7.75
C VAL A 239 -8.74 -4.69 -6.31
N ILE A 240 -8.62 -3.46 -5.80
CA ILE A 240 -8.23 -3.21 -4.40
C ILE A 240 -9.23 -3.90 -3.46
N PHE A 241 -10.52 -3.74 -3.71
CA PHE A 241 -11.57 -4.32 -2.88
C PHE A 241 -11.50 -5.85 -2.84
N LEU A 242 -11.32 -6.49 -4.00
CA LEU A 242 -11.26 -7.95 -4.11
C LEU A 242 -9.97 -8.52 -3.55
N ILE A 243 -8.84 -7.87 -3.71
CA ILE A 243 -7.55 -8.38 -3.26
C ILE A 243 -7.33 -8.08 -1.78
N CYS A 244 -7.57 -6.83 -1.35
CA CYS A 244 -7.24 -6.44 0.01
C CYS A 244 -8.33 -6.83 1.02
N PHE A 245 -9.61 -6.72 0.69
CA PHE A 245 -10.67 -6.86 1.70
C PHE A 245 -11.46 -8.16 1.60
N ALA A 246 -11.71 -8.71 0.40
CA ALA A 246 -12.56 -9.89 0.26
C ALA A 246 -11.99 -11.13 0.97
N PRO A 247 -10.69 -11.48 0.88
CA PRO A 247 -10.17 -12.69 1.50
C PRO A 247 -10.38 -12.70 3.01
N TYR A 248 -10.07 -11.59 3.69
CA TYR A 248 -10.27 -11.45 5.13
C TYR A 248 -11.73 -11.64 5.54
N HIS A 249 -12.67 -10.97 4.84
CA HIS A 249 -14.10 -11.03 5.19
C HIS A 249 -14.72 -12.40 4.93
N VAL A 250 -14.24 -13.11 3.90
CA VAL A 250 -14.68 -14.50 3.64
C VAL A 250 -14.25 -15.41 4.78
N VAL A 251 -12.99 -15.35 5.21
CA VAL A 251 -12.51 -16.19 6.33
C VAL A 251 -13.18 -15.79 7.65
N LEU A 252 -13.42 -14.49 7.88
CA LEU A 252 -14.14 -14.00 9.04
C LEU A 252 -15.53 -14.65 9.18
N VAL A 253 -16.28 -14.75 8.08
CA VAL A 253 -17.60 -15.39 8.07
C VAL A 253 -17.49 -16.90 8.25
N ILE A 254 -16.55 -17.54 7.58
CA ILE A 254 -16.33 -18.99 7.72
C ILE A 254 -16.04 -19.35 9.18
N ARG A 255 -15.13 -18.61 9.85
CA ARG A 255 -14.85 -18.78 11.29
C ARG A 255 -16.12 -18.65 12.14
N SER A 256 -16.90 -17.61 11.89
CA SER A 256 -18.11 -17.33 12.67
C SER A 256 -19.19 -18.38 12.44
N ILE A 257 -19.40 -18.86 11.21
CA ILE A 257 -20.33 -19.94 10.91
C ILE A 257 -19.88 -21.24 11.61
N TYR A 258 -18.60 -21.60 11.47
CA TYR A 258 -18.08 -22.82 12.08
C TYR A 258 -18.25 -22.80 13.61
N PHE A 259 -17.92 -21.66 14.25
CA PHE A 259 -18.12 -21.48 15.68
C PHE A 259 -19.60 -21.64 16.08
N MET A 260 -20.54 -21.03 15.34
CA MET A 260 -21.98 -21.11 15.65
C MET A 260 -22.52 -22.56 15.53
N LEU A 261 -21.92 -23.38 14.66
CA LEU A 261 -22.33 -24.78 14.48
C LEU A 261 -21.69 -25.73 15.49
N HIS A 262 -20.45 -25.47 15.92
CA HIS A 262 -19.65 -26.41 16.73
C HIS A 262 -19.31 -25.88 18.13
N GLN A 263 -19.58 -24.59 18.41
CA GLN A 263 -19.36 -23.93 19.70
C GLN A 263 -17.99 -24.24 20.32
N SER A 264 -17.99 -24.87 21.49
CA SER A 264 -16.80 -25.19 22.27
C SER A 264 -15.83 -26.18 21.59
N CYS A 265 -16.24 -26.86 20.52
CA CYS A 265 -15.36 -27.74 19.72
C CYS A 265 -14.68 -27.03 18.56
N SER A 266 -14.69 -25.71 18.53
CA SER A 266 -14.10 -24.91 17.43
C SER A 266 -12.58 -24.75 17.51
N CYS A 267 -11.93 -25.02 18.64
CA CYS A 267 -10.49 -24.80 18.84
C CYS A 267 -9.57 -25.46 17.79
N PRO A 268 -9.75 -26.73 17.39
CA PRO A 268 -8.89 -27.33 16.36
C PRO A 268 -9.00 -26.58 15.02
N PHE A 269 -10.22 -26.27 14.60
CA PHE A 269 -10.46 -25.51 13.39
C PHE A 269 -9.87 -24.09 13.44
N GLU A 270 -10.03 -23.40 14.58
CA GLU A 270 -9.47 -22.07 14.80
C GLU A 270 -7.94 -22.07 14.65
N ARG A 271 -7.28 -23.11 15.17
CA ARG A 271 -5.83 -23.30 15.02
C ARG A 271 -5.43 -23.52 13.55
N ASP A 272 -6.14 -24.39 12.84
CA ASP A 272 -5.82 -24.74 11.46
C ASP A 272 -6.00 -23.54 10.50
N ILE A 273 -7.03 -22.70 10.76
CA ILE A 273 -7.30 -21.53 9.93
C ILE A 273 -6.53 -20.28 10.36
N TYR A 274 -5.85 -20.31 11.50
CA TYR A 274 -5.20 -19.15 12.11
C TYR A 274 -4.23 -18.43 11.16
N SER A 275 -3.29 -19.18 10.56
CA SER A 275 -2.30 -18.61 9.64
C SER A 275 -2.95 -17.99 8.40
N VAL A 276 -4.01 -18.62 7.86
CA VAL A 276 -4.77 -18.06 6.73
C VAL A 276 -5.49 -16.79 7.12
N PHE A 277 -6.13 -16.77 8.28
CA PHE A 277 -6.84 -15.61 8.80
C PHE A 277 -5.90 -14.42 9.01
N THR A 278 -4.76 -14.62 9.67
CA THR A 278 -3.78 -13.57 9.95
C THR A 278 -3.09 -13.05 8.69
N VAL A 279 -2.79 -13.92 7.72
CA VAL A 279 -2.24 -13.52 6.41
C VAL A 279 -3.25 -12.69 5.63
N PHE A 280 -4.54 -13.06 5.59
CA PHE A 280 -5.54 -12.27 4.90
C PHE A 280 -5.89 -10.97 5.62
N LEU A 281 -5.80 -10.96 6.96
CA LEU A 281 -5.89 -9.72 7.74
C LEU A 281 -4.70 -8.79 7.43
N CYS A 282 -3.50 -9.34 7.35
CA CYS A 282 -2.30 -8.61 6.93
C CYS A 282 -2.44 -8.08 5.48
N LEU A 283 -2.98 -8.90 4.57
CA LEU A 283 -3.20 -8.50 3.18
C LEU A 283 -4.17 -7.30 3.09
N SER A 284 -5.15 -7.20 4.01
CA SER A 284 -6.04 -6.04 4.03
C SER A 284 -5.30 -4.72 4.24
N THR A 285 -4.13 -4.73 4.87
CA THR A 285 -3.32 -3.52 5.11
C THR A 285 -2.57 -3.04 3.87
N ALA A 286 -2.48 -3.89 2.83
CA ALA A 286 -1.87 -3.51 1.55
C ALA A 286 -2.67 -2.41 0.81
N ASN A 287 -3.93 -2.14 1.23
CA ASN A 287 -4.69 -0.98 0.75
C ASN A 287 -3.94 0.33 0.99
N SER A 288 -3.16 0.45 2.08
CA SER A 288 -2.34 1.63 2.37
C SER A 288 -1.33 1.99 1.27
N ILE A 289 -0.86 0.99 0.51
CA ILE A 289 -0.02 1.21 -0.67
C ILE A 289 -0.88 1.44 -1.92
N ALA A 290 -2.01 0.76 -2.02
CA ALA A 290 -2.87 0.79 -3.21
C ALA A 290 -3.69 2.09 -3.32
N ASP A 291 -4.13 2.67 -2.21
CA ASP A 291 -4.96 3.87 -2.17
C ASP A 291 -4.32 5.11 -2.81
N PRO A 292 -3.04 5.42 -2.64
CA PRO A 292 -2.37 6.48 -3.38
C PRO A 292 -2.43 6.33 -4.91
N ILE A 293 -2.56 5.11 -5.44
CA ILE A 293 -2.75 4.86 -6.88
C ILE A 293 -4.07 5.48 -7.36
N ILE A 294 -5.12 5.43 -6.53
CA ILE A 294 -6.43 6.05 -6.84
C ILE A 294 -6.24 7.55 -7.06
N TYR A 295 -5.42 8.21 -6.23
CA TYR A 295 -5.12 9.63 -6.42
C TYR A 295 -4.45 9.91 -7.76
N VAL A 296 -3.44 9.12 -8.15
CA VAL A 296 -2.76 9.25 -9.45
C VAL A 296 -3.75 9.06 -10.60
N LEU A 297 -4.68 8.13 -10.50
CA LEU A 297 -5.71 7.89 -11.51
C LEU A 297 -6.73 9.02 -11.59
N VAL A 298 -7.07 9.64 -10.48
CA VAL A 298 -8.03 10.77 -10.43
C VAL A 298 -7.40 12.07 -10.90
N SER A 299 -6.14 12.35 -10.56
CA SER A 299 -5.47 13.62 -10.81
C SER A 299 -4.79 13.68 -12.19
N GLU A 300 -5.27 14.57 -13.07
CA GLU A 300 -4.65 14.75 -14.40
C GLU A 300 -3.29 15.43 -14.33
N ASN A 301 -3.13 16.39 -13.43
CA ASN A 301 -1.91 17.16 -13.31
C ASN A 301 -0.77 16.29 -12.77
N VAL A 302 -1.02 15.52 -11.73
CA VAL A 302 -0.02 14.60 -11.14
C VAL A 302 0.43 13.56 -12.17
N ARG A 303 -0.50 13.01 -12.95
CA ARG A 303 -0.13 12.05 -14.00
C ARG A 303 0.72 12.70 -15.11
N LYS A 304 0.38 13.91 -15.54
CA LYS A 304 1.20 14.66 -16.51
C LYS A 304 2.59 14.97 -15.95
N ASP A 305 2.66 15.40 -14.71
CA ASP A 305 3.91 15.73 -14.03
C ASP A 305 4.73 14.48 -13.73
N PHE A 306 4.09 13.38 -13.33
CA PHE A 306 4.73 12.08 -13.15
C PHE A 306 5.36 11.59 -14.47
N TYR A 307 4.60 11.56 -15.58
CA TYR A 307 5.15 11.17 -16.88
C TYR A 307 6.25 12.10 -17.35
N ARG A 308 6.14 13.40 -17.09
CA ARG A 308 7.19 14.39 -17.40
C ARG A 308 8.45 14.13 -16.58
N ASN A 309 8.31 13.84 -15.30
CA ASN A 309 9.43 13.57 -14.41
C ASN A 309 10.08 12.23 -14.71
N VAL A 310 9.30 11.17 -14.97
CA VAL A 310 9.83 9.86 -15.40
C VAL A 310 10.59 9.99 -16.73
N ARG A 311 10.06 10.77 -17.69
CA ARG A 311 10.76 11.04 -18.95
C ARG A 311 12.05 11.82 -18.73
N ARG A 312 12.05 12.82 -17.85
CA ARG A 312 13.27 13.57 -17.48
C ARG A 312 14.29 12.65 -16.80
N TRP A 313 13.84 11.82 -15.87
CA TRP A 313 14.70 10.86 -15.19
C TRP A 313 15.32 9.86 -16.16
N ARG A 314 14.57 9.30 -17.11
CA ARG A 314 15.10 8.43 -18.18
C ARG A 314 16.14 9.16 -19.03
N LEU A 315 15.87 10.40 -19.41
CA LEU A 315 16.81 11.20 -20.21
C LEU A 315 18.08 11.54 -19.42
N ASN A 316 17.96 11.83 -18.13
CA ASN A 316 19.12 12.07 -17.28
C ASN A 316 19.92 10.79 -17.02
N SER A 317 19.26 9.66 -16.80
CA SER A 317 19.91 8.36 -16.63
C SER A 317 20.66 7.93 -17.91
N SER A 318 20.07 8.14 -19.09
CA SER A 318 20.75 7.86 -20.35
C SER A 318 21.95 8.79 -20.60
N ARG A 319 21.85 10.08 -20.22
CA ARG A 319 22.98 11.01 -20.28
C ARG A 319 24.11 10.63 -19.31
N LEU A 320 23.73 10.21 -18.09
CA LEU A 320 24.70 9.75 -17.09
C LEU A 320 25.44 8.50 -17.56
N ASN A 321 24.74 7.51 -18.11
CA ASN A 321 25.34 6.31 -18.69
C ASN A 321 26.24 6.63 -19.88
N SER A 322 25.83 7.55 -20.76
CA SER A 322 26.66 8.01 -21.87
C SER A 322 27.94 8.71 -21.40
N SER A 323 27.82 9.55 -20.35
CA SER A 323 28.97 10.24 -19.74
C SER A 323 29.92 9.27 -19.03
N ILE A 324 29.41 8.22 -18.38
CA ILE A 324 30.23 7.18 -17.75
C ILE A 324 30.96 6.37 -18.81
N ASN A 325 30.29 5.96 -19.90
CA ASN A 325 30.90 5.23 -20.99
C ASN A 325 32.01 6.04 -21.68
N HIS A 326 31.75 7.35 -21.92
CA HIS A 326 32.77 8.23 -22.52
C HIS A 326 34.01 8.41 -21.61
N ARG A 327 33.78 8.44 -20.29
CA ARG A 327 34.86 8.53 -19.29
C ARG A 327 35.68 7.24 -19.22
N THR A 328 35.01 6.09 -19.36
CA THR A 328 35.64 4.77 -19.36
C THR A 328 36.47 4.55 -20.66
N GLU A 329 35.97 4.98 -21.82
CA GLU A 329 36.69 4.95 -23.08
C GLU A 329 37.89 5.91 -23.05
N SER A 330 37.73 7.14 -22.57
CA SER A 330 38.85 8.09 -22.41
C SER A 330 39.91 7.57 -21.44
N GLY A 331 39.51 6.87 -20.37
CA GLY A 331 40.43 6.23 -19.42
C GLY A 331 41.21 5.08 -20.05
N LYS A 332 40.56 4.25 -20.91
CA LYS A 332 41.23 3.16 -21.65
C LYS A 332 42.24 3.70 -22.66
N LEU A 333 41.86 4.74 -23.44
CA LEU A 333 42.75 5.39 -24.39
C LEU A 333 43.95 6.04 -23.72
N LYS A 334 43.78 6.57 -22.49
CA LYS A 334 44.91 7.15 -21.75
C LYS A 334 45.85 6.09 -21.22
N MET A 335 45.34 4.97 -20.72
CA MET A 335 46.16 3.83 -20.28
C MET A 335 46.90 3.17 -21.45
N GLU A 336 46.27 3.07 -22.64
CA GLU A 336 46.94 2.53 -23.86
C GLU A 336 48.10 3.45 -24.33
N LYS A 337 47.90 4.79 -24.28
CA LYS A 337 48.96 5.76 -24.59
C LYS A 337 50.13 5.70 -23.63
N GLU A 338 49.83 5.65 -22.32
CA GLU A 338 50.84 5.52 -21.26
C GLU A 338 51.63 4.19 -21.37
N SER A 339 50.95 3.10 -21.79
CA SER A 339 51.59 1.81 -22.05
C SER A 339 52.50 1.86 -23.27
N GLN A 340 52.08 2.54 -24.37
CA GLN A 340 52.90 2.71 -25.56
C GLN A 340 54.10 3.63 -25.32
N GLU A 341 53.95 4.72 -24.55
CA GLU A 341 55.06 5.58 -24.16
C GLU A 341 56.05 4.87 -23.24
N GLY A 342 55.57 3.97 -22.36
CA GLY A 342 56.43 3.12 -21.53
C GLY A 342 57.29 2.17 -22.33
N VAL A 343 56.70 1.53 -23.33
CA VAL A 343 57.44 0.62 -24.25
C VAL A 343 58.49 1.37 -25.08
N LEU A 344 58.16 2.55 -25.62
CA LEU A 344 59.12 3.39 -26.36
C LEU A 344 60.26 3.93 -25.47
N ARG A 345 60.04 4.15 -24.18
CA ARG A 345 61.11 4.53 -23.24
C ARG A 345 62.03 3.35 -22.88
N GLU A 346 61.56 2.13 -22.88
CA GLU A 346 62.39 0.94 -22.68
C GLU A 346 63.25 0.61 -23.93
N GLU A 347 62.72 0.80 -25.13
CA GLU A 347 63.47 0.62 -26.37
C GLU A 347 64.62 1.66 -26.53
N ASN A 348 64.35 2.92 -26.15
CA ASN A 348 65.40 3.98 -26.20
C ASN A 348 66.49 3.84 -25.14
N LYS A 349 66.33 3.00 -24.13
CA LYS A 349 67.38 2.68 -23.13
C LYS A 349 68.35 1.57 -23.58
N LYS A 350 68.10 0.91 -24.71
CA LYS A 350 68.89 -0.21 -25.19
C LYS A 350 69.84 0.13 -26.40
N VAL A 351 69.97 1.42 -26.76
CA VAL A 351 70.94 1.82 -27.82
C VAL A 351 72.19 2.39 -27.13
N PRO A 352 73.42 1.79 -27.36
CA PRO A 352 74.68 2.30 -26.83
C PRO A 352 75.14 3.51 -27.65
N ASN A 353 75.69 4.50 -26.91
CA ASN A 353 76.43 5.64 -27.46
C ASN A 353 77.51 5.25 -28.45
N SER A 354 77.52 5.86 -29.65
CA SER A 354 78.78 6.13 -30.35
C SER A 354 78.74 7.44 -31.13
N SER A 355 79.43 8.39 -30.58
CA SER A 355 80.37 9.38 -31.18
C SER A 355 79.99 10.17 -32.43
N HIS A 356 80.10 11.48 -32.22
CA HIS A 356 80.77 12.52 -33.07
C HIS A 356 80.48 12.63 -34.55
N ILE A 357 80.04 13.83 -34.98
CA ILE A 357 80.78 14.80 -35.83
C ILE A 357 79.84 15.94 -36.21
N GLN A 358 80.10 17.03 -35.82
CA GLN A 358 80.41 18.41 -36.13
C GLN A 358 80.09 18.92 -37.62
N LYS A 359 79.60 20.19 -37.61
CA LYS A 359 79.61 21.26 -38.62
C LYS A 359 78.35 21.45 -39.45
N THR A 360 77.87 22.55 -39.58
CA THR A 360 78.06 24.01 -39.74
C THR A 360 76.97 24.54 -40.64
N CYS A 361 76.46 25.71 -40.28
CA CYS A 361 75.94 26.88 -41.04
C CYS A 361 75.25 26.61 -42.39
N ASP A 362 74.08 27.17 -42.68
CA ASP A 362 73.97 28.58 -43.11
C ASP A 362 72.49 28.97 -43.34
N SER A 363 72.20 30.15 -42.95
CA SER A 363 71.39 31.20 -43.44
C SER A 363 70.43 31.08 -44.62
N GLY A 364 69.35 31.73 -44.53
CA GLY A 364 68.62 32.38 -45.64
C GLY A 364 67.08 32.29 -45.48
N LYS A 365 66.46 33.33 -44.95
CA LYS A 365 65.67 34.36 -45.67
C LYS A 365 64.69 33.76 -46.71
N ASP A 366 63.48 34.07 -46.74
CA ASP A 366 62.66 35.27 -46.84
C ASP A 366 61.20 34.87 -47.07
N GLN A 367 60.33 35.63 -46.46
CA GLN A 367 59.23 36.43 -47.01
C GLN A 367 58.14 35.73 -47.86
N ALA A 368 56.99 35.84 -47.46
CA ALA A 368 55.92 36.81 -47.75
C ALA A 368 54.70 36.25 -48.49
N ASP A 369 53.61 36.78 -48.05
CA ASP A 369 52.30 37.10 -48.69
C ASP A 369 51.43 35.92 -49.19
N GLY A 370 50.25 35.89 -48.71
CA GLY A 370 49.12 36.79 -48.96
C GLY A 370 48.00 36.00 -49.62
N SER A 371 46.94 36.07 -49.00
CA SER A 371 45.53 36.10 -49.39
C SER A 371 44.65 35.22 -48.50
#